data_3a682e9a8c5bcdfc3fbf44f679aa959d
#
_entry.id   3a682e9a8c5bcdfc3fbf44f679aa959d
#
_cell.length_a   1.000
_cell.length_b   1.000
_cell.length_c   1.000
_cell.angle_alpha   90.00
_cell.angle_beta   90.00
_cell.angle_gamma   90.00
#
_symmetry.space_group_name_H-M   'P 1'
#
loop_
_entity.id
_entity.type
_entity.pdbx_description
1 polymer ?
#
loop_
_entity_poly.entity_id
_entity_poly.type
_entity_poly.pdbx_seq_one_letter_code
_entity_poly.pdbx_strand_id
1 'polypeptide(L)'
;MVKKTVLTGDRPTGKLHLGHYFGSLINRINLQSKKDSDNNYEYDQYIMIADMQALTDNAEYSSKITNSVAELILDYYSVGLISLDPTKSQSIVFIQSKISALSELSMYYMNLVTESRVLRNPTVKSEREQKKWQGGSVPFGFLAYPISQAADITAFKADLVPVGEDQLPMIELTNEIVDKFNNTYHPVLRRTTALTTSDAKLSRLLGIDGEQKMSKSLNNAIFLSDSEQELKSKVNKMKTCTRTSLNQPGTLEGNTVFYFFDVMSVWLNMYHPHHYILQELPKWKARYVNGGQNNEEYAKDSFLKDKLFDLINELLIPIRQKRQEGLEHISSIYKKIDFDTKKANIIANTTLHELKCAMGLDYPNF
;
A
#
# COMPACT_ATOMS: atom_id res chain seq x y z
N MET A 1 -13.58 13.29 21.04
CA MET A 1 -13.52 13.80 19.63
C MET A 1 -14.28 12.89 18.68
N VAL A 2 -14.85 13.40 17.58
CA VAL A 2 -15.46 12.53 16.57
C VAL A 2 -14.32 11.82 15.83
N LYS A 3 -14.38 10.48 15.74
CA LYS A 3 -13.41 9.69 14.98
C LYS A 3 -13.39 10.10 13.52
N LYS A 4 -12.21 10.15 12.92
CA LYS A 4 -12.08 10.35 11.48
C LYS A 4 -12.09 9.03 10.74
N THR A 5 -12.78 9.01 9.62
CA THR A 5 -12.82 7.83 8.74
C THR A 5 -11.61 7.84 7.80
N VAL A 6 -10.86 6.74 7.78
CA VAL A 6 -9.73 6.51 6.87
C VAL A 6 -10.09 5.39 5.90
N LEU A 7 -9.98 5.64 4.61
CA LEU A 7 -10.08 4.59 3.59
C LEU A 7 -8.73 4.39 2.91
N THR A 8 -8.33 3.14 2.79
CA THR A 8 -7.13 2.73 2.04
C THR A 8 -7.37 1.35 1.42
N GLY A 9 -6.50 0.90 0.54
CA GLY A 9 -6.63 -0.43 -0.05
C GLY A 9 -5.49 -0.77 -0.98
N ASP A 10 -5.46 -2.03 -1.41
CA ASP A 10 -4.52 -2.52 -2.41
C ASP A 10 -5.24 -3.33 -3.47
N ARG A 11 -4.78 -3.22 -4.72
CA ARG A 11 -5.19 -4.12 -5.79
C ARG A 11 -4.53 -5.49 -5.57
N PRO A 12 -5.28 -6.60 -5.54
CA PRO A 12 -4.74 -7.93 -5.37
C PRO A 12 -4.03 -8.40 -6.66
N THR A 13 -2.77 -8.01 -6.79
CA THR A 13 -1.91 -8.35 -7.95
C THR A 13 -0.78 -9.31 -7.58
N GLY A 14 -0.88 -10.02 -6.47
CA GLY A 14 0.09 -10.97 -5.92
C GLY A 14 0.60 -10.56 -4.54
N LYS A 15 1.58 -11.29 -4.02
CA LYS A 15 2.17 -11.11 -2.68
C LYS A 15 2.69 -9.69 -2.45
N LEU A 16 2.65 -9.21 -1.21
CA LEU A 16 3.21 -7.93 -0.83
C LEU A 16 4.74 -8.04 -0.59
N HIS A 17 5.44 -6.94 -0.81
CA HIS A 17 6.88 -6.83 -0.66
C HIS A 17 7.27 -5.66 0.25
N LEU A 18 8.55 -5.52 0.60
CA LEU A 18 9.05 -4.46 1.49
C LEU A 18 8.62 -3.04 1.04
N GLY A 19 8.51 -2.80 -0.28
CA GLY A 19 8.02 -1.51 -0.79
C GLY A 19 6.59 -1.21 -0.37
N HIS A 20 5.70 -2.21 -0.28
CA HIS A 20 4.36 -2.03 0.28
C HIS A 20 4.42 -1.85 1.81
N TYR A 21 5.29 -2.62 2.47
CA TYR A 21 5.44 -2.54 3.93
C TYR A 21 5.83 -1.14 4.37
N PHE A 22 6.91 -0.62 3.82
CA PHE A 22 7.42 0.71 4.18
C PHE A 22 6.57 1.86 3.62
N GLY A 23 6.08 1.73 2.38
CA GLY A 23 5.33 2.79 1.71
C GLY A 23 3.89 2.94 2.19
N SER A 24 3.28 1.89 2.75
CA SER A 24 1.85 1.89 3.04
C SER A 24 1.48 1.16 4.35
N LEU A 25 1.92 -0.11 4.54
CA LEU A 25 1.41 -0.95 5.62
C LEU A 25 1.76 -0.41 7.00
N ILE A 26 2.98 0.10 7.20
CA ILE A 26 3.41 0.72 8.47
C ILE A 26 2.45 1.84 8.88
N ASN A 27 2.08 2.71 7.94
CA ASN A 27 1.16 3.81 8.22
C ASN A 27 -0.23 3.29 8.62
N ARG A 28 -0.72 2.24 7.95
CA ARG A 28 -2.01 1.60 8.29
C ARG A 28 -1.97 0.97 9.67
N ILE A 29 -0.86 0.30 10.03
CA ILE A 29 -0.65 -0.29 11.36
C ILE A 29 -0.62 0.79 12.43
N ASN A 30 0.03 1.91 12.18
CA ASN A 30 0.08 3.03 13.12
C ASN A 30 -1.29 3.70 13.27
N LEU A 31 -2.02 3.91 12.17
CA LEU A 31 -3.36 4.52 12.20
C LEU A 31 -4.36 3.67 12.99
N GLN A 32 -4.34 2.32 12.81
CA GLN A 32 -5.29 1.45 13.52
C GLN A 32 -5.07 1.43 15.05
N SER A 33 -3.85 1.74 15.52
CA SER A 33 -3.48 1.70 16.93
C SER A 33 -3.47 3.09 17.58
N LYS A 34 -3.61 4.16 16.78
CA LYS A 34 -3.52 5.53 17.29
C LYS A 34 -4.71 5.90 18.16
N LYS A 35 -4.41 6.42 19.35
CA LYS A 35 -5.39 6.83 20.36
C LYS A 35 -5.23 8.29 20.72
N ASP A 36 -6.33 8.92 21.08
CA ASP A 36 -6.37 10.28 21.63
C ASP A 36 -5.96 10.33 23.12
N SER A 37 -5.98 11.53 23.71
CA SER A 37 -5.67 11.76 25.12
C SER A 37 -6.57 10.97 26.09
N ASP A 38 -7.78 10.64 25.66
CA ASP A 38 -8.78 9.93 26.46
C ASP A 38 -8.75 8.40 26.23
N ASN A 39 -7.68 7.92 25.57
CA ASN A 39 -7.45 6.50 25.21
C ASN A 39 -8.48 5.90 24.23
N ASN A 40 -9.22 6.75 23.49
CA ASN A 40 -10.11 6.31 22.42
C ASN A 40 -9.35 6.24 21.09
N TYR A 41 -9.72 5.30 20.23
CA TYR A 41 -9.15 5.25 18.87
C TYR A 41 -9.55 6.51 18.09
N GLU A 42 -8.55 7.16 17.46
CA GLU A 42 -8.77 8.38 16.65
C GLU A 42 -9.43 8.10 15.31
N TYR A 43 -9.25 6.89 14.76
CA TYR A 43 -9.66 6.54 13.40
C TYR A 43 -10.55 5.31 13.35
N ASP A 44 -11.55 5.37 12.47
CA ASP A 44 -12.24 4.22 11.93
C ASP A 44 -11.61 3.90 10.59
N GLN A 45 -10.82 2.82 10.53
CA GLN A 45 -10.02 2.47 9.35
C GLN A 45 -10.68 1.37 8.53
N TYR A 46 -10.93 1.68 7.26
CA TYR A 46 -11.44 0.76 6.23
C TYR A 46 -10.31 0.41 5.27
N ILE A 47 -10.07 -0.88 5.09
CA ILE A 47 -9.02 -1.39 4.21
C ILE A 47 -9.68 -2.24 3.12
N MET A 48 -9.65 -1.75 1.91
CA MET A 48 -10.29 -2.37 0.75
C MET A 48 -9.34 -3.32 0.02
N ILE A 49 -9.78 -4.53 -0.24
CA ILE A 49 -9.19 -5.42 -1.22
C ILE A 49 -9.84 -5.09 -2.57
N ALA A 50 -9.14 -4.32 -3.40
CA ALA A 50 -9.67 -3.69 -4.60
C ALA A 50 -9.62 -4.65 -5.82
N ASP A 51 -10.38 -5.74 -5.75
CA ASP A 51 -10.42 -6.78 -6.77
C ASP A 51 -11.08 -6.32 -8.07
N MET A 52 -12.10 -5.47 -8.03
CA MET A 52 -12.69 -4.85 -9.23
C MET A 52 -11.70 -3.90 -9.92
N GLN A 53 -10.96 -3.10 -9.14
CA GLN A 53 -9.92 -2.23 -9.67
C GLN A 53 -8.77 -3.04 -10.31
N ALA A 54 -8.48 -4.23 -9.79
CA ALA A 54 -7.47 -5.10 -10.38
C ALA A 54 -7.87 -5.65 -11.75
N LEU A 55 -9.17 -5.76 -12.04
CA LEU A 55 -9.68 -6.22 -13.34
C LEU A 55 -9.49 -5.20 -14.47
N THR A 56 -9.36 -3.91 -14.16
CA THR A 56 -9.29 -2.84 -15.16
C THR A 56 -8.14 -3.01 -16.17
N ASP A 57 -7.10 -3.71 -15.77
CA ASP A 57 -5.91 -4.01 -16.56
C ASP A 57 -5.51 -5.50 -16.55
N ASN A 58 -6.31 -6.36 -15.94
CA ASN A 58 -6.08 -7.80 -15.84
C ASN A 58 -7.36 -8.62 -16.13
N ALA A 59 -8.24 -8.14 -17.00
CA ALA A 59 -9.54 -8.77 -17.24
C ALA A 59 -9.41 -10.24 -17.73
N GLU A 60 -8.38 -10.55 -18.51
CA GLU A 60 -8.11 -11.89 -19.03
C GLU A 60 -7.56 -12.88 -17.99
N TYR A 61 -7.17 -12.38 -16.80
CA TYR A 61 -6.48 -13.15 -15.75
C TYR A 61 -7.24 -13.18 -14.43
N SER A 62 -8.57 -13.38 -14.46
CA SER A 62 -9.43 -13.37 -13.27
C SER A 62 -9.00 -14.38 -12.20
N SER A 63 -8.55 -15.57 -12.58
CA SER A 63 -8.02 -16.58 -11.64
C SER A 63 -6.79 -16.10 -10.89
N LYS A 64 -5.93 -15.33 -11.54
CA LYS A 64 -4.76 -14.71 -10.88
C LYS A 64 -5.19 -13.71 -9.82
N ILE A 65 -6.25 -12.93 -10.08
CA ILE A 65 -6.79 -11.97 -9.11
C ILE A 65 -7.35 -12.73 -7.90
N THR A 66 -8.16 -13.76 -8.12
CA THR A 66 -8.74 -14.57 -7.03
C THR A 66 -7.66 -15.16 -6.13
N ASN A 67 -6.60 -15.75 -6.71
CA ASN A 67 -5.47 -16.27 -5.95
C ASN A 67 -4.73 -15.16 -5.19
N SER A 68 -4.60 -13.98 -5.81
CA SER A 68 -3.94 -12.83 -5.19
C SER A 68 -4.74 -12.23 -4.03
N VAL A 69 -6.07 -12.35 -4.02
CA VAL A 69 -6.91 -11.96 -2.87
C VAL A 69 -6.55 -12.80 -1.64
N ALA A 70 -6.42 -14.12 -1.80
CA ALA A 70 -6.02 -15.01 -0.70
C ALA A 70 -4.62 -14.67 -0.16
N GLU A 71 -3.65 -14.42 -1.06
CA GLU A 71 -2.30 -14.01 -0.69
C GLU A 71 -2.29 -12.67 0.06
N LEU A 72 -3.07 -11.69 -0.40
CA LEU A 72 -3.18 -10.37 0.22
C LEU A 72 -3.81 -10.44 1.61
N ILE A 73 -4.84 -11.27 1.80
CA ILE A 73 -5.46 -11.51 3.11
C ILE A 73 -4.44 -12.07 4.10
N LEU A 74 -3.65 -13.06 3.66
CA LEU A 74 -2.58 -13.63 4.49
C LEU A 74 -1.48 -12.63 4.81
N ASP A 75 -1.09 -11.78 3.86
CA ASP A 75 -0.11 -10.72 4.09
C ASP A 75 -0.65 -9.69 5.08
N TYR A 76 -1.92 -9.27 4.98
CA TYR A 76 -2.55 -8.36 5.94
C TYR A 76 -2.65 -8.98 7.34
N TYR A 77 -2.97 -10.26 7.44
CA TYR A 77 -2.95 -10.97 8.72
C TYR A 77 -1.53 -11.02 9.30
N SER A 78 -0.54 -11.34 8.48
CA SER A 78 0.85 -11.49 8.92
C SER A 78 1.48 -10.21 9.47
N VAL A 79 1.06 -9.04 8.97
CA VAL A 79 1.51 -7.74 9.47
C VAL A 79 0.61 -7.15 10.54
N GLY A 80 -0.49 -7.82 10.91
CA GLY A 80 -1.38 -7.41 12.00
C GLY A 80 -2.47 -6.41 11.63
N LEU A 81 -2.74 -6.19 10.35
CA LEU A 81 -3.90 -5.41 9.89
C LEU A 81 -5.22 -6.18 10.05
N ILE A 82 -5.18 -7.50 9.95
CA ILE A 82 -6.28 -8.39 10.32
C ILE A 82 -5.90 -9.08 11.62
N SER A 83 -6.83 -9.12 12.59
CA SER A 83 -6.68 -9.90 13.82
C SER A 83 -7.96 -10.66 14.12
N LEU A 84 -7.83 -11.90 14.59
CA LEU A 84 -8.94 -12.69 15.12
C LEU A 84 -9.29 -12.26 16.55
N ASP A 85 -8.40 -11.54 17.22
CA ASP A 85 -8.63 -10.91 18.50
C ASP A 85 -9.16 -9.48 18.27
N PRO A 86 -10.43 -9.18 18.62
CA PRO A 86 -11.04 -7.89 18.37
C PRO A 86 -10.40 -6.74 19.16
N THR A 87 -9.56 -7.04 20.14
CA THR A 87 -8.85 -6.03 20.92
C THR A 87 -7.58 -5.54 20.25
N LYS A 88 -7.06 -6.29 19.28
CA LYS A 88 -5.77 -6.03 18.62
C LYS A 88 -5.86 -5.29 17.29
N SER A 89 -7.00 -5.34 16.61
CA SER A 89 -7.22 -4.59 15.36
C SER A 89 -8.63 -4.03 15.31
N GLN A 90 -8.72 -2.73 15.01
CA GLN A 90 -9.98 -2.02 14.81
C GLN A 90 -10.28 -1.80 13.31
N SER A 91 -9.38 -2.23 12.42
CA SER A 91 -9.58 -2.08 10.98
C SER A 91 -10.66 -3.01 10.46
N ILE A 92 -11.48 -2.48 9.56
CA ILE A 92 -12.48 -3.22 8.80
C ILE A 92 -11.88 -3.56 7.44
N VAL A 93 -11.52 -4.82 7.22
CA VAL A 93 -10.96 -5.28 5.95
C VAL A 93 -12.03 -5.94 5.11
N PHE A 94 -12.27 -5.45 3.89
CA PHE A 94 -13.39 -5.89 3.07
C PHE A 94 -13.01 -6.08 1.59
N ILE A 95 -13.81 -6.85 0.88
CA ILE A 95 -13.66 -7.14 -0.56
C ILE A 95 -14.53 -6.18 -1.36
N GLN A 96 -13.93 -5.41 -2.28
CA GLN A 96 -14.61 -4.37 -3.07
C GLN A 96 -15.80 -4.92 -3.86
N SER A 97 -15.64 -6.04 -4.58
CA SER A 97 -16.70 -6.62 -5.41
C SER A 97 -17.93 -7.08 -4.63
N LYS A 98 -17.82 -7.23 -3.32
CA LYS A 98 -18.94 -7.58 -2.43
C LYS A 98 -19.72 -6.36 -1.89
N ILE A 99 -19.31 -5.14 -2.24
CA ILE A 99 -19.98 -3.90 -1.85
C ILE A 99 -20.83 -3.42 -3.03
N SER A 100 -22.11 -3.77 -3.01
CA SER A 100 -23.04 -3.53 -4.14
C SER A 100 -23.21 -2.04 -4.47
N ALA A 101 -23.19 -1.16 -3.48
CA ALA A 101 -23.37 0.27 -3.65
C ALA A 101 -22.33 0.94 -4.54
N LEU A 102 -21.08 0.40 -4.61
CA LEU A 102 -19.99 1.04 -5.33
C LEU A 102 -20.23 1.15 -6.83
N SER A 103 -20.84 0.12 -7.42
CA SER A 103 -21.16 0.12 -8.85
C SER A 103 -22.25 1.15 -9.19
N GLU A 104 -23.27 1.27 -8.35
CA GLU A 104 -24.35 2.22 -8.54
C GLU A 104 -23.87 3.67 -8.32
N LEU A 105 -23.07 3.93 -7.29
CA LEU A 105 -22.42 5.22 -7.07
C LEU A 105 -21.52 5.63 -8.25
N SER A 106 -20.74 4.68 -8.77
CA SER A 106 -19.89 4.92 -9.95
C SER A 106 -20.73 5.35 -11.16
N MET A 107 -21.88 4.71 -11.38
CA MET A 107 -22.79 5.05 -12.48
C MET A 107 -23.35 6.47 -12.32
N TYR A 108 -23.75 6.87 -11.10
CA TYR A 108 -24.21 8.23 -10.85
C TYR A 108 -23.10 9.27 -11.11
N TYR A 109 -21.88 8.99 -10.67
CA TYR A 109 -20.76 9.91 -10.85
C TYR A 109 -20.28 10.02 -12.29
N MET A 110 -20.43 8.96 -13.11
CA MET A 110 -20.15 9.02 -14.56
C MET A 110 -21.00 10.09 -15.28
N ASN A 111 -22.18 10.44 -14.76
CA ASN A 111 -23.01 11.51 -15.31
C ASN A 111 -22.53 12.92 -14.91
N LEU A 112 -21.61 13.02 -13.97
CA LEU A 112 -21.07 14.30 -13.46
C LEU A 112 -19.69 14.62 -14.03
N VAL A 113 -19.01 13.68 -14.68
CA VAL A 113 -17.63 13.84 -15.16
C VAL A 113 -17.58 13.64 -16.67
N THR A 114 -16.89 14.54 -17.37
CA THR A 114 -16.68 14.38 -18.82
C THR A 114 -15.46 13.52 -19.12
N GLU A 115 -15.49 12.80 -20.26
CA GLU A 115 -14.34 12.05 -20.76
C GLU A 115 -13.06 12.89 -20.80
N SER A 116 -13.15 14.12 -21.34
CA SER A 116 -12.01 15.02 -21.44
C SER A 116 -11.41 15.40 -20.09
N ARG A 117 -12.21 15.42 -19.00
CA ARG A 117 -11.70 15.68 -17.65
C ARG A 117 -10.91 14.48 -17.13
N VAL A 118 -11.39 13.26 -17.36
CA VAL A 118 -10.68 12.03 -17.00
C VAL A 118 -9.35 11.94 -17.75
N LEU A 119 -9.37 12.14 -19.06
CA LEU A 119 -8.17 12.07 -19.91
C LEU A 119 -7.12 13.13 -19.61
N ARG A 120 -7.49 14.25 -19.00
CA ARG A 120 -6.56 15.30 -18.55
C ARG A 120 -5.92 15.00 -17.20
N ASN A 121 -6.41 14.01 -16.46
CA ASN A 121 -5.81 13.64 -15.17
C ASN A 121 -4.35 13.14 -15.37
N PRO A 122 -3.35 13.72 -14.68
CA PRO A 122 -1.94 13.37 -14.87
C PRO A 122 -1.64 11.90 -14.60
N THR A 123 -2.27 11.30 -13.57
CA THR A 123 -2.12 9.89 -13.22
C THR A 123 -2.61 9.00 -14.35
N VAL A 124 -3.80 9.28 -14.90
CA VAL A 124 -4.37 8.52 -16.03
C VAL A 124 -3.49 8.61 -17.28
N LYS A 125 -2.94 9.79 -17.57
CA LYS A 125 -2.00 9.98 -18.69
C LYS A 125 -0.76 9.11 -18.53
N SER A 126 -0.11 9.21 -17.38
CA SER A 126 1.12 8.45 -17.07
C SER A 126 0.89 6.94 -17.15
N GLU A 127 -0.21 6.45 -16.56
CA GLU A 127 -0.54 5.02 -16.59
C GLU A 127 -0.88 4.53 -18.00
N ARG A 128 -1.59 5.35 -18.79
CA ARG A 128 -1.89 5.04 -20.19
C ARG A 128 -0.63 4.88 -21.03
N GLU A 129 0.35 5.76 -20.85
CA GLU A 129 1.65 5.71 -21.55
C GLU A 129 2.46 4.47 -21.16
N GLN A 130 2.44 4.10 -19.88
CA GLN A 130 3.18 2.94 -19.37
C GLN A 130 2.64 1.61 -19.88
N LYS A 131 1.31 1.48 -20.04
CA LYS A 131 0.65 0.21 -20.35
C LYS A 131 0.69 -0.20 -21.80
N LYS A 132 1.02 0.69 -22.73
CA LYS A 132 1.22 0.41 -24.17
C LYS A 132 0.22 -0.60 -24.77
N TRP A 133 -1.10 -0.39 -24.60
CA TRP A 133 -2.11 -1.28 -25.16
C TRP A 133 -1.94 -1.45 -26.66
N GLN A 134 -2.07 -2.70 -27.16
CA GLN A 134 -1.99 -3.01 -28.58
C GLN A 134 -3.07 -2.23 -29.35
N GLY A 135 -2.68 -1.63 -30.48
CA GLY A 135 -3.58 -0.86 -31.34
C GLY A 135 -4.07 0.47 -30.76
N GLY A 136 -3.53 0.94 -29.64
CA GLY A 136 -3.92 2.23 -29.02
C GLY A 136 -5.32 2.23 -28.38
N SER A 137 -6.06 1.12 -28.44
CA SER A 137 -7.38 0.98 -27.81
C SER A 137 -7.24 0.78 -26.30
N VAL A 138 -7.90 1.65 -25.54
CA VAL A 138 -7.89 1.61 -24.07
C VAL A 138 -9.21 0.98 -23.60
N PRO A 139 -9.18 -0.04 -22.71
CA PRO A 139 -10.41 -0.58 -22.14
C PRO A 139 -11.23 0.49 -21.44
N PHE A 140 -12.56 0.49 -21.62
CA PHE A 140 -13.43 1.49 -21.00
C PHE A 140 -13.34 1.45 -19.46
N GLY A 141 -13.19 0.26 -18.87
CA GLY A 141 -12.97 0.11 -17.43
C GLY A 141 -11.75 0.86 -16.92
N PHE A 142 -10.68 0.95 -17.73
CA PHE A 142 -9.52 1.75 -17.40
C PHE A 142 -9.83 3.26 -17.45
N LEU A 143 -10.66 3.73 -18.36
CA LEU A 143 -11.07 5.14 -18.38
C LEU A 143 -12.03 5.46 -17.22
N ALA A 144 -12.82 4.50 -16.79
CA ALA A 144 -13.82 4.67 -15.74
C ALA A 144 -13.23 4.54 -14.31
N TYR A 145 -12.04 3.92 -14.14
CA TYR A 145 -11.53 3.62 -12.79
C TYR A 145 -11.34 4.84 -11.88
N PRO A 146 -10.99 6.06 -12.36
CA PRO A 146 -10.87 7.21 -11.48
C PRO A 146 -12.22 7.63 -10.85
N ILE A 147 -13.32 7.42 -11.59
CA ILE A 147 -14.68 7.67 -11.11
C ILE A 147 -15.10 6.58 -10.13
N SER A 148 -14.77 5.33 -10.42
CA SER A 148 -14.99 4.21 -9.49
C SER A 148 -14.20 4.40 -8.19
N GLN A 149 -12.97 4.89 -8.25
CA GLN A 149 -12.18 5.22 -7.05
C GLN A 149 -12.83 6.33 -6.23
N ALA A 150 -13.44 7.33 -6.87
CA ALA A 150 -14.22 8.34 -6.15
C ALA A 150 -15.44 7.74 -5.45
N ALA A 151 -16.10 6.74 -6.06
CA ALA A 151 -17.19 6.00 -5.41
C ALA A 151 -16.69 5.19 -4.21
N ASP A 152 -15.52 4.52 -4.32
CA ASP A 152 -14.88 3.83 -3.21
C ASP A 152 -14.68 4.76 -2.00
N ILE A 153 -14.14 5.95 -2.24
CA ILE A 153 -13.82 6.93 -1.19
C ILE A 153 -15.08 7.51 -0.55
N THR A 154 -16.03 7.92 -1.36
CA THR A 154 -17.21 8.64 -0.89
C THR A 154 -18.25 7.72 -0.26
N ALA A 155 -18.32 6.43 -0.64
CA ALA A 155 -19.23 5.44 -0.04
C ALA A 155 -19.02 5.31 1.47
N PHE A 156 -17.80 5.50 1.95
CA PHE A 156 -17.45 5.46 3.36
C PHE A 156 -17.34 6.85 3.98
N LYS A 157 -17.62 7.92 3.24
CA LYS A 157 -17.44 9.31 3.67
C LYS A 157 -16.07 9.54 4.27
N ALA A 158 -15.01 9.01 3.61
CA ALA A 158 -13.66 9.03 4.12
C ALA A 158 -13.15 10.46 4.30
N ASP A 159 -12.74 10.80 5.52
CA ASP A 159 -12.10 12.09 5.82
C ASP A 159 -10.66 12.14 5.32
N LEU A 160 -9.97 10.98 5.39
CA LEU A 160 -8.57 10.83 5.04
C LEU A 160 -8.34 9.63 4.12
N VAL A 161 -7.48 9.80 3.12
CA VAL A 161 -7.04 8.72 2.23
C VAL A 161 -5.51 8.72 2.18
N PRO A 162 -4.84 7.72 2.80
CA PRO A 162 -3.40 7.55 2.67
C PRO A 162 -3.01 7.22 1.23
N VAL A 163 -2.24 8.08 0.59
CA VAL A 163 -1.83 7.95 -0.82
C VAL A 163 -0.40 8.40 -1.05
N GLY A 164 0.22 7.88 -2.10
CA GLY A 164 1.44 8.46 -2.66
C GLY A 164 1.15 9.76 -3.41
N GLU A 165 2.17 10.56 -3.65
CA GLU A 165 2.05 11.85 -4.37
C GLU A 165 1.44 11.69 -5.78
N ASP A 166 1.72 10.57 -6.44
CA ASP A 166 1.19 10.22 -7.75
C ASP A 166 -0.34 10.06 -7.79
N GLN A 167 -0.97 9.88 -6.62
CA GLN A 167 -2.42 9.73 -6.46
C GLN A 167 -3.14 11.02 -6.05
N LEU A 168 -2.43 12.11 -5.79
CA LEU A 168 -3.05 13.40 -5.47
C LEU A 168 -4.07 13.86 -6.53
N PRO A 169 -3.81 13.73 -7.85
CA PRO A 169 -4.80 14.08 -8.87
C PRO A 169 -6.09 13.25 -8.81
N MET A 170 -6.07 12.05 -8.22
CA MET A 170 -7.26 11.23 -8.00
C MET A 170 -8.11 11.78 -6.84
N ILE A 171 -7.46 12.23 -5.77
CA ILE A 171 -8.13 12.88 -4.64
C ILE A 171 -8.76 14.21 -5.08
N GLU A 172 -8.08 14.98 -5.94
CA GLU A 172 -8.64 16.20 -6.55
C GLU A 172 -9.89 15.89 -7.37
N LEU A 173 -9.84 14.89 -8.26
CA LEU A 173 -11.00 14.48 -9.04
C LEU A 173 -12.15 13.99 -8.16
N THR A 174 -11.86 13.25 -7.10
CA THR A 174 -12.87 12.84 -6.11
C THR A 174 -13.58 14.06 -5.51
N ASN A 175 -12.81 15.05 -5.07
CA ASN A 175 -13.36 16.28 -4.49
C ASN A 175 -14.14 17.13 -5.50
N GLU A 176 -13.73 17.15 -6.77
CA GLU A 176 -14.51 17.77 -7.84
C GLU A 176 -15.87 17.09 -8.03
N ILE A 177 -15.92 15.75 -7.96
CA ILE A 177 -17.19 14.97 -8.02
C ILE A 177 -18.07 15.31 -6.82
N VAL A 178 -17.49 15.34 -5.61
CA VAL A 178 -18.19 15.73 -4.37
C VAL A 178 -18.83 17.11 -4.51
N ASP A 179 -18.05 18.09 -4.91
CA ASP A 179 -18.54 19.48 -5.09
C ASP A 179 -19.63 19.53 -6.14
N LYS A 180 -19.44 18.87 -7.28
CA LYS A 180 -20.41 18.89 -8.37
C LYS A 180 -21.72 18.19 -7.97
N PHE A 181 -21.64 17.06 -7.25
CA PHE A 181 -22.80 16.37 -6.73
C PHE A 181 -23.60 17.27 -5.77
N ASN A 182 -22.92 17.82 -4.76
CA ASN A 182 -23.51 18.64 -3.71
C ASN A 182 -24.15 19.94 -4.28
N ASN A 183 -23.53 20.52 -5.32
CA ASN A 183 -24.06 21.73 -5.97
C ASN A 183 -25.22 21.41 -6.93
N THR A 184 -25.26 20.21 -7.50
CA THR A 184 -26.32 19.84 -8.46
C THR A 184 -27.58 19.36 -7.75
N TYR A 185 -27.41 18.65 -6.62
CA TYR A 185 -28.47 18.03 -5.84
C TYR A 185 -28.53 18.64 -4.42
N HIS A 186 -28.21 17.83 -3.39
CA HIS A 186 -28.14 18.28 -2.00
C HIS A 186 -26.78 17.91 -1.37
N PRO A 187 -26.28 18.67 -0.39
CA PRO A 187 -24.98 18.46 0.24
C PRO A 187 -24.99 17.27 1.18
N VAL A 188 -24.73 16.06 0.65
CA VAL A 188 -24.66 14.80 1.40
C VAL A 188 -23.26 14.20 1.41
N LEU A 189 -22.41 14.56 0.43
CA LEU A 189 -21.04 14.07 0.34
C LEU A 189 -20.05 14.97 1.07
N ARG A 190 -18.95 14.40 1.53
CA ARG A 190 -17.85 15.13 2.17
C ARG A 190 -16.60 15.11 1.31
N ARG A 191 -15.86 16.21 1.28
CA ARG A 191 -14.53 16.26 0.68
C ARG A 191 -13.58 15.42 1.53
N THR A 192 -12.64 14.77 0.86
CA THR A 192 -11.59 13.99 1.49
C THR A 192 -10.23 14.69 1.42
N THR A 193 -9.33 14.35 2.31
CA THR A 193 -7.96 14.88 2.34
C THR A 193 -6.96 13.75 2.12
N ALA A 194 -5.98 13.98 1.24
CA ALA A 194 -4.87 13.07 1.08
C ALA A 194 -3.98 13.08 2.32
N LEU A 195 -3.59 11.89 2.79
CA LEU A 195 -2.56 11.71 3.81
C LEU A 195 -1.31 11.16 3.13
N THR A 196 -0.35 12.04 2.83
CA THR A 196 0.91 11.64 2.21
C THR A 196 1.95 11.25 3.26
N THR A 197 2.81 10.28 2.92
CA THR A 197 3.95 9.91 3.76
C THR A 197 5.01 11.00 3.68
N SER A 198 5.45 11.50 4.83
CA SER A 198 6.46 12.57 4.92
C SER A 198 7.88 12.11 4.51
N ASP A 199 8.15 10.81 4.47
CA ASP A 199 9.47 10.27 4.13
C ASP A 199 9.51 9.76 2.70
N ALA A 200 10.14 10.55 1.81
CA ALA A 200 10.29 10.24 0.39
C ALA A 200 11.07 8.93 0.14
N LYS A 201 11.97 8.51 1.05
CA LYS A 201 12.71 7.25 0.91
C LYS A 201 11.83 6.03 1.11
N LEU A 202 10.84 6.12 2.00
CA LEU A 202 9.92 5.03 2.27
C LEU A 202 8.80 4.95 1.22
N SER A 203 8.39 6.07 0.64
CA SER A 203 7.28 6.12 -0.31
C SER A 203 7.60 5.45 -1.66
N ARG A 204 8.88 5.40 -2.06
CA ARG A 204 9.33 4.83 -3.33
C ARG A 204 10.57 3.94 -3.16
N LEU A 205 10.41 2.82 -2.46
CA LEU A 205 11.52 1.88 -2.24
C LEU A 205 12.06 1.33 -3.56
N LEU A 206 13.41 1.39 -3.72
CA LEU A 206 14.11 0.76 -4.85
C LEU A 206 14.12 -0.76 -4.71
N GLY A 207 14.20 -1.46 -5.82
CA GLY A 207 14.41 -2.90 -5.86
C GLY A 207 15.83 -3.30 -5.49
N ILE A 208 16.09 -4.62 -5.44
CA ILE A 208 17.43 -5.18 -5.17
C ILE A 208 18.44 -4.82 -6.26
N ASP A 209 18.01 -4.37 -7.44
CA ASP A 209 18.82 -3.82 -8.52
C ASP A 209 19.38 -2.43 -8.19
N GLY A 210 18.76 -1.70 -7.25
CA GLY A 210 19.17 -0.35 -6.86
C GLY A 210 18.87 0.73 -7.89
N GLU A 211 18.12 0.42 -8.94
CA GLU A 211 17.86 1.33 -10.07
C GLU A 211 16.39 1.67 -10.21
N GLN A 212 15.53 0.65 -10.22
CA GLN A 212 14.10 0.81 -10.44
C GLN A 212 13.30 0.64 -9.13
N LYS A 213 12.10 1.21 -9.10
CA LYS A 213 11.14 0.98 -7.99
C LYS A 213 10.92 -0.51 -7.79
N MET A 214 10.91 -0.95 -6.54
CA MET A 214 10.60 -2.34 -6.20
C MET A 214 9.25 -2.76 -6.79
N SER A 215 9.28 -3.82 -7.59
CA SER A 215 8.11 -4.30 -8.32
C SER A 215 8.15 -5.81 -8.52
N LYS A 216 6.97 -6.43 -8.46
CA LYS A 216 6.78 -7.86 -8.76
C LYS A 216 7.17 -8.20 -10.20
N SER A 217 6.78 -7.36 -11.16
CA SER A 217 7.00 -7.57 -12.59
C SER A 217 8.47 -7.47 -13.01
N LEU A 218 9.28 -6.75 -12.24
CA LEU A 218 10.72 -6.57 -12.49
C LEU A 218 11.57 -7.63 -11.80
N ASN A 219 10.97 -8.53 -11.04
CA ASN A 219 11.67 -9.56 -10.25
C ASN A 219 12.79 -9.00 -9.35
N ASN A 220 12.62 -7.76 -8.89
CA ASN A 220 13.56 -7.02 -8.04
C ASN A 220 13.04 -6.81 -6.62
N ALA A 221 11.99 -7.56 -6.21
CA ALA A 221 11.31 -7.37 -4.93
C ALA A 221 11.74 -8.40 -3.86
N ILE A 222 11.84 -7.93 -2.61
CA ILE A 222 11.87 -8.77 -1.42
C ILE A 222 10.44 -8.88 -0.90
N PHE A 223 9.85 -10.08 -0.96
CA PHE A 223 8.48 -10.31 -0.50
C PHE A 223 8.45 -10.50 1.03
N LEU A 224 7.33 -10.16 1.65
CA LEU A 224 7.12 -10.37 3.08
C LEU A 224 7.10 -11.87 3.44
N SER A 225 6.76 -12.71 2.47
CA SER A 225 6.72 -14.17 2.59
C SER A 225 7.97 -14.87 2.08
N ASP A 226 9.03 -14.15 1.69
CA ASP A 226 10.27 -14.79 1.25
C ASP A 226 10.83 -15.67 2.37
N SER A 227 11.22 -16.89 2.04
CA SER A 227 11.97 -17.75 2.94
C SER A 227 13.34 -17.13 3.25
N GLU A 228 14.00 -17.64 4.28
CA GLU A 228 15.35 -17.21 4.66
C GLU A 228 16.35 -17.40 3.50
N GLN A 229 16.23 -18.52 2.78
CA GLN A 229 17.08 -18.81 1.62
C GLN A 229 16.84 -17.86 0.45
N GLU A 230 15.57 -17.57 0.14
CA GLU A 230 15.20 -16.60 -0.90
C GLU A 230 15.71 -15.21 -0.55
N LEU A 231 15.51 -14.76 0.70
CA LEU A 231 16.02 -13.48 1.18
C LEU A 231 17.55 -13.41 1.04
N LYS A 232 18.27 -14.44 1.49
CA LYS A 232 19.75 -14.51 1.38
C LYS A 232 20.21 -14.41 -0.06
N SER A 233 19.55 -15.14 -0.96
CA SER A 233 19.83 -15.08 -2.41
C SER A 233 19.62 -13.67 -2.98
N LYS A 234 18.53 -12.99 -2.58
CA LYS A 234 18.20 -11.63 -3.04
C LYS A 234 19.21 -10.60 -2.52
N VAL A 235 19.56 -10.66 -1.24
CA VAL A 235 20.57 -9.76 -0.64
C VAL A 235 21.94 -9.97 -1.30
N ASN A 236 22.33 -11.21 -1.58
CA ASN A 236 23.58 -11.50 -2.25
C ASN A 236 23.66 -10.92 -3.68
N LYS A 237 22.53 -10.78 -4.38
CA LYS A 237 22.43 -10.17 -5.70
C LYS A 237 22.45 -8.64 -5.70
N MET A 238 22.30 -8.00 -4.53
CA MET A 238 22.32 -6.54 -4.45
C MET A 238 23.64 -5.98 -4.98
N LYS A 239 23.52 -4.92 -5.77
CA LYS A 239 24.65 -4.21 -6.38
C LYS A 239 25.43 -3.48 -5.30
N THR A 240 26.75 -3.65 -5.32
CA THR A 240 27.71 -2.87 -4.54
C THR A 240 28.62 -2.10 -5.48
N CYS A 241 29.46 -1.23 -4.94
CA CYS A 241 30.42 -0.51 -5.77
C CYS A 241 31.47 -1.49 -6.33
N THR A 242 31.87 -1.29 -7.58
CA THR A 242 32.92 -2.10 -8.21
C THR A 242 34.30 -1.67 -7.68
N ARG A 243 34.97 -2.56 -6.95
CA ARG A 243 36.32 -2.39 -6.44
C ARG A 243 37.23 -3.48 -7.01
N THR A 244 38.44 -3.12 -7.45
CA THR A 244 39.40 -4.09 -7.97
C THR A 244 40.21 -4.75 -6.85
N SER A 245 40.27 -4.12 -5.68
CA SER A 245 40.85 -4.69 -4.47
C SER A 245 40.01 -4.32 -3.24
N LEU A 246 40.13 -5.11 -2.20
CA LEU A 246 39.38 -4.92 -0.94
C LEU A 246 39.82 -3.64 -0.21
N ASN A 247 41.02 -3.15 -0.47
CA ASN A 247 41.58 -1.96 0.20
C ASN A 247 41.25 -0.66 -0.54
N GLN A 248 40.57 -0.73 -1.69
CA GLN A 248 40.16 0.48 -2.39
C GLN A 248 38.98 1.16 -1.68
N PRO A 249 38.97 2.51 -1.64
CA PRO A 249 37.80 3.28 -1.26
C PRO A 249 36.56 2.85 -2.07
N GLY A 250 35.43 2.70 -1.39
CA GLY A 250 34.16 2.45 -2.03
C GLY A 250 33.29 3.70 -2.09
N THR A 251 32.21 3.66 -2.88
CA THR A 251 31.21 4.71 -2.95
C THR A 251 29.91 4.27 -2.29
N LEU A 252 29.25 5.16 -1.58
CA LEU A 252 27.92 4.91 -1.01
C LEU A 252 26.84 5.14 -2.06
N GLU A 253 27.08 6.08 -2.98
CA GLU A 253 26.16 6.37 -4.08
C GLU A 253 26.07 5.18 -5.03
N GLY A 254 24.84 4.80 -5.38
CA GLY A 254 24.57 3.62 -6.21
C GLY A 254 24.80 2.27 -5.52
N ASN A 255 25.17 2.25 -4.23
CA ASN A 255 25.34 1.04 -3.46
C ASN A 255 24.00 0.61 -2.83
N THR A 256 23.38 -0.42 -3.38
CA THR A 256 22.08 -0.90 -2.95
C THR A 256 22.06 -1.40 -1.51
N VAL A 257 23.17 -1.96 -1.03
CA VAL A 257 23.27 -2.46 0.35
C VAL A 257 23.14 -1.32 1.36
N PHE A 258 23.86 -0.21 1.15
CA PHE A 258 23.75 0.95 2.03
C PHE A 258 22.40 1.67 1.90
N TYR A 259 21.83 1.69 0.70
CA TYR A 259 20.47 2.20 0.51
C TYR A 259 19.46 1.44 1.40
N PHE A 260 19.51 0.10 1.41
CA PHE A 260 18.63 -0.69 2.27
C PHE A 260 18.93 -0.53 3.75
N PHE A 261 20.20 -0.37 4.15
CA PHE A 261 20.51 0.01 5.54
C PHE A 261 19.88 1.34 5.94
N ASP A 262 19.89 2.34 5.06
CA ASP A 262 19.24 3.62 5.34
C ASP A 262 17.73 3.49 5.50
N VAL A 263 17.08 2.70 4.65
CA VAL A 263 15.65 2.38 4.76
C VAL A 263 15.35 1.66 6.07
N MET A 264 16.12 0.62 6.39
CA MET A 264 15.95 -0.14 7.63
C MET A 264 16.24 0.70 8.87
N SER A 265 17.15 1.68 8.79
CA SER A 265 17.42 2.61 9.90
C SER A 265 16.22 3.48 10.24
N VAL A 266 15.37 3.84 9.26
CA VAL A 266 14.10 4.54 9.56
C VAL A 266 13.18 3.65 10.39
N TRP A 267 13.03 2.38 9.99
CA TRP A 267 12.24 1.41 10.75
C TRP A 267 12.82 1.17 12.16
N LEU A 268 14.14 1.00 12.27
CA LEU A 268 14.80 0.83 13.56
C LEU A 268 14.56 2.04 14.49
N ASN A 269 14.68 3.26 13.98
CA ASN A 269 14.42 4.46 14.78
C ASN A 269 12.97 4.54 15.30
N MET A 270 12.00 4.01 14.53
CA MET A 270 10.59 3.99 14.94
C MET A 270 10.29 2.92 15.99
N TYR A 271 10.87 1.73 15.85
CA TYR A 271 10.45 0.55 16.63
C TYR A 271 11.56 -0.01 17.55
N HIS A 272 12.84 0.21 17.22
CA HIS A 272 14.01 -0.32 17.90
C HIS A 272 15.12 0.74 18.04
N PRO A 273 14.88 1.91 18.67
CA PRO A 273 15.80 3.06 18.66
C PRO A 273 17.16 2.80 19.31
N HIS A 274 17.30 1.71 20.05
CA HIS A 274 18.56 1.29 20.68
C HIS A 274 19.27 0.15 19.95
N HIS A 275 18.80 -0.20 18.73
CA HIS A 275 19.42 -1.29 17.98
C HIS A 275 20.87 -0.93 17.59
N TYR A 276 21.81 -1.86 17.79
CA TYR A 276 23.26 -1.61 17.63
C TYR A 276 23.65 -1.13 16.24
N ILE A 277 22.94 -1.55 15.18
CA ILE A 277 23.19 -1.14 13.79
C ILE A 277 23.12 0.39 13.64
N LEU A 278 22.23 1.07 14.36
CA LEU A 278 22.15 2.53 14.31
C LEU A 278 23.45 3.23 14.73
N GLN A 279 24.23 2.61 15.64
CA GLN A 279 25.53 3.12 16.10
C GLN A 279 26.68 2.65 15.19
N GLU A 280 26.60 1.44 14.63
CA GLU A 280 27.65 0.87 13.82
C GLU A 280 27.61 1.30 12.35
N LEU A 281 26.42 1.54 11.79
CA LEU A 281 26.25 1.90 10.39
C LEU A 281 27.08 3.14 9.94
N PRO A 282 27.14 4.24 10.71
CA PRO A 282 28.03 5.36 10.38
C PRO A 282 29.51 4.97 10.31
N LYS A 283 29.97 4.08 11.21
CA LYS A 283 31.32 3.56 11.23
C LYS A 283 31.60 2.67 10.01
N TRP A 284 30.65 1.79 9.65
CA TRP A 284 30.77 0.95 8.45
C TRP A 284 30.81 1.79 7.19
N LYS A 285 30.00 2.83 7.08
CA LYS A 285 30.02 3.78 5.96
C LYS A 285 31.37 4.49 5.85
N ALA A 286 31.91 4.99 6.96
CA ALA A 286 33.22 5.65 6.99
C ALA A 286 34.34 4.69 6.56
N ARG A 287 34.39 3.47 7.12
CA ARG A 287 35.39 2.44 6.75
C ARG A 287 35.29 2.03 5.27
N TYR A 288 34.04 1.98 4.74
CA TYR A 288 33.81 1.63 3.35
C TYR A 288 34.35 2.69 2.38
N VAL A 289 34.13 3.97 2.68
CA VAL A 289 34.58 5.11 1.87
C VAL A 289 36.08 5.32 1.99
N ASN A 290 36.67 5.12 3.17
CA ASN A 290 38.12 5.33 3.37
C ASN A 290 38.97 4.20 2.78
N GLY A 291 38.37 3.00 2.57
CA GLY A 291 39.14 1.81 2.19
C GLY A 291 40.08 1.32 3.29
N GLY A 292 40.84 0.27 3.04
CA GLY A 292 41.76 -0.35 3.99
C GLY A 292 43.15 0.29 4.07
N GLN A 293 43.28 1.60 3.99
CA GLN A 293 44.55 2.27 4.21
C GLN A 293 44.95 2.16 5.68
N ASN A 294 46.16 1.69 5.96
CA ASN A 294 46.77 1.63 7.29
C ASN A 294 46.28 0.51 8.25
N ASN A 295 46.07 -0.71 7.78
CA ASN A 295 45.70 -1.86 8.63
C ASN A 295 44.39 -1.70 9.43
N GLU A 296 43.55 -0.74 9.12
CA GLU A 296 42.23 -0.62 9.71
C GLU A 296 41.26 -1.63 9.07
N GLU A 297 40.38 -2.21 9.90
CA GLU A 297 39.29 -3.06 9.43
C GLU A 297 38.45 -2.32 8.39
N TYR A 298 38.50 -2.73 7.14
CA TYR A 298 37.61 -2.22 6.10
C TYR A 298 36.31 -3.02 6.07
N ALA A 299 35.21 -2.38 5.67
CA ALA A 299 33.93 -3.03 5.54
C ALA A 299 33.86 -3.83 4.22
N LYS A 300 33.91 -5.17 4.32
CA LYS A 300 33.75 -6.08 3.17
C LYS A 300 32.29 -6.09 2.70
N ASP A 301 32.08 -6.19 1.38
CA ASP A 301 30.72 -6.32 0.83
C ASP A 301 29.98 -7.56 1.36
N SER A 302 30.69 -8.68 1.52
CA SER A 302 30.11 -9.90 2.11
C SER A 302 29.63 -9.68 3.53
N PHE A 303 30.46 -9.05 4.38
CA PHE A 303 30.10 -8.70 5.75
C PHE A 303 28.88 -7.78 5.80
N LEU A 304 28.83 -6.74 4.98
CA LEU A 304 27.71 -5.81 4.91
C LEU A 304 26.43 -6.51 4.44
N LYS A 305 26.52 -7.38 3.44
CA LYS A 305 25.39 -8.19 2.97
C LYS A 305 24.89 -9.15 4.04
N ASP A 306 25.79 -9.78 4.81
CA ASP A 306 25.40 -10.63 5.93
C ASP A 306 24.66 -9.84 7.01
N LYS A 307 25.18 -8.66 7.39
CA LYS A 307 24.52 -7.79 8.37
C LYS A 307 23.17 -7.23 7.88
N LEU A 308 23.06 -6.90 6.60
CA LEU A 308 21.79 -6.47 6.00
C LEU A 308 20.78 -7.63 5.95
N PHE A 309 21.24 -8.83 5.60
CA PHE A 309 20.40 -10.03 5.64
C PHE A 309 19.87 -10.27 7.05
N ASP A 310 20.74 -10.27 8.07
CA ASP A 310 20.33 -10.45 9.48
C ASP A 310 19.24 -9.44 9.85
N LEU A 311 19.44 -8.16 9.52
CA LEU A 311 18.51 -7.08 9.84
C LEU A 311 17.15 -7.22 9.13
N ILE A 312 17.13 -7.51 7.83
CA ILE A 312 15.88 -7.71 7.11
C ILE A 312 15.19 -9.00 7.60
N ASN A 313 15.98 -10.04 7.90
CA ASN A 313 15.45 -11.30 8.43
C ASN A 313 14.79 -11.12 9.80
N GLU A 314 15.36 -10.28 10.68
CA GLU A 314 14.76 -9.90 11.96
C GLU A 314 13.36 -9.29 11.78
N LEU A 315 13.18 -8.42 10.79
CA LEU A 315 11.85 -7.88 10.43
C LEU A 315 10.91 -8.98 9.90
N LEU A 316 11.41 -9.89 9.06
CA LEU A 316 10.56 -10.87 8.37
C LEU A 316 10.22 -12.11 9.20
N ILE A 317 11.02 -12.48 10.21
CA ILE A 317 10.76 -13.65 11.07
C ILE A 317 9.35 -13.60 11.68
N PRO A 318 8.95 -12.58 12.43
CA PRO A 318 7.62 -12.54 13.04
C PRO A 318 6.50 -12.50 11.98
N ILE A 319 6.73 -11.87 10.83
CA ILE A 319 5.76 -11.83 9.72
C ILE A 319 5.54 -13.24 9.15
N ARG A 320 6.63 -14.00 8.92
CA ARG A 320 6.55 -15.39 8.43
C ARG A 320 5.87 -16.33 9.43
N GLN A 321 6.21 -16.19 10.71
CA GLN A 321 5.59 -16.99 11.79
C GLN A 321 4.08 -16.74 11.83
N LYS A 322 3.69 -15.47 11.80
CA LYS A 322 2.28 -15.10 11.82
C LYS A 322 1.55 -15.48 10.53
N ARG A 323 2.25 -15.49 9.39
CA ARG A 323 1.69 -16.01 8.14
C ARG A 323 1.41 -17.51 8.21
N GLN A 324 2.31 -18.28 8.82
CA GLN A 324 2.11 -19.71 9.05
C GLN A 324 0.91 -19.97 9.97
N GLU A 325 0.81 -19.23 11.08
CA GLU A 325 -0.37 -19.24 11.95
C GLU A 325 -1.65 -18.90 11.17
N GLY A 326 -1.58 -17.91 10.26
CA GLY A 326 -2.70 -17.52 9.41
C GLY A 326 -3.17 -18.64 8.48
N LEU A 327 -2.27 -19.45 7.95
CA LEU A 327 -2.63 -20.63 7.15
C LEU A 327 -3.40 -21.66 7.96
N GLU A 328 -3.03 -21.88 9.22
CA GLU A 328 -3.71 -22.81 10.13
C GLU A 328 -5.13 -22.30 10.51
N HIS A 329 -5.30 -20.98 10.56
CA HIS A 329 -6.55 -20.33 10.92
C HIS A 329 -7.32 -19.71 9.75
N ILE A 330 -6.99 -20.09 8.51
CA ILE A 330 -7.50 -19.43 7.29
C ILE A 330 -9.02 -19.33 7.21
N SER A 331 -9.73 -20.37 7.66
CA SER A 331 -11.20 -20.39 7.69
C SER A 331 -11.78 -19.33 8.64
N SER A 332 -11.12 -19.09 9.77
CA SER A 332 -11.53 -18.06 10.73
C SER A 332 -11.24 -16.66 10.19
N ILE A 333 -10.12 -16.48 9.50
CA ILE A 333 -9.77 -15.23 8.83
C ILE A 333 -10.80 -14.90 7.75
N TYR A 334 -11.21 -15.86 6.91
CA TYR A 334 -12.25 -15.63 5.91
C TYR A 334 -13.60 -15.28 6.51
N LYS A 335 -13.99 -15.91 7.64
CA LYS A 335 -15.20 -15.51 8.38
C LYS A 335 -15.12 -14.07 8.89
N LYS A 336 -13.95 -13.65 9.38
CA LYS A 336 -13.70 -12.26 9.80
C LYS A 336 -13.86 -11.30 8.62
N ILE A 337 -13.25 -11.60 7.45
CA ILE A 337 -13.39 -10.78 6.23
C ILE A 337 -14.84 -10.70 5.75
N ASP A 338 -15.58 -11.81 5.78
CA ASP A 338 -17.01 -11.81 5.43
C ASP A 338 -17.84 -10.94 6.38
N PHE A 339 -17.58 -11.03 7.68
CA PHE A 339 -18.21 -10.18 8.69
C PHE A 339 -17.89 -8.69 8.48
N ASP A 340 -16.61 -8.35 8.25
CA ASP A 340 -16.19 -6.98 7.99
C ASP A 340 -16.76 -6.44 6.67
N THR A 341 -16.84 -7.28 5.65
CA THR A 341 -17.46 -6.94 4.36
C THR A 341 -18.94 -6.62 4.52
N LYS A 342 -19.66 -7.39 5.35
CA LYS A 342 -21.09 -7.10 5.66
C LYS A 342 -21.24 -5.75 6.37
N LYS A 343 -20.37 -5.43 7.33
CA LYS A 343 -20.36 -4.10 7.97
C LYS A 343 -20.09 -2.97 6.98
N ALA A 344 -19.06 -3.14 6.15
CA ALA A 344 -18.72 -2.17 5.12
C ALA A 344 -19.89 -1.96 4.13
N ASN A 345 -20.57 -3.04 3.74
CA ASN A 345 -21.71 -2.98 2.83
C ASN A 345 -22.91 -2.20 3.42
N ILE A 346 -23.17 -2.34 4.72
CA ILE A 346 -24.20 -1.55 5.39
C ILE A 346 -23.91 -0.06 5.29
N ILE A 347 -22.66 0.36 5.56
CA ILE A 347 -22.27 1.77 5.53
C ILE A 347 -22.35 2.34 4.11
N ALA A 348 -21.82 1.60 3.12
CA ALA A 348 -21.86 2.03 1.73
C ALA A 348 -23.30 2.15 1.21
N ASN A 349 -24.20 1.21 1.59
CA ASN A 349 -25.62 1.28 1.22
C ASN A 349 -26.34 2.43 1.91
N THR A 350 -25.98 2.79 3.15
CA THR A 350 -26.52 3.98 3.82
C THR A 350 -26.17 5.25 3.04
N THR A 351 -24.90 5.38 2.64
CA THR A 351 -24.46 6.51 1.82
C THR A 351 -25.16 6.53 0.45
N LEU A 352 -25.29 5.38 -0.21
CA LEU A 352 -26.03 5.26 -1.46
C LEU A 352 -27.48 5.72 -1.32
N HIS A 353 -28.16 5.30 -0.25
CA HIS A 353 -29.55 5.72 0.03
C HIS A 353 -29.64 7.24 0.20
N GLU A 354 -28.73 7.85 0.97
CA GLU A 354 -28.68 9.32 1.11
C GLU A 354 -28.53 10.03 -0.23
N LEU A 355 -27.68 9.50 -1.14
CA LEU A 355 -27.50 10.08 -2.47
C LEU A 355 -28.78 9.94 -3.31
N LYS A 356 -29.45 8.78 -3.23
CA LYS A 356 -30.73 8.57 -3.94
C LYS A 356 -31.81 9.53 -3.47
N CYS A 357 -31.94 9.72 -2.16
CA CYS A 357 -32.85 10.74 -1.60
C CYS A 357 -32.50 12.14 -2.11
N ALA A 358 -31.21 12.51 -2.11
CA ALA A 358 -30.75 13.83 -2.59
C ALA A 358 -31.04 14.07 -4.08
N MET A 359 -31.03 13.00 -4.90
CA MET A 359 -31.35 13.03 -6.32
C MET A 359 -32.86 12.92 -6.62
N GLY A 360 -33.70 12.62 -5.63
CA GLY A 360 -35.12 12.32 -5.84
C GLY A 360 -35.36 10.95 -6.50
N LEU A 361 -34.42 10.00 -6.37
CA LEU A 361 -34.49 8.63 -6.90
C LEU A 361 -34.86 7.60 -5.84
N ASP A 362 -35.26 8.08 -4.66
CA ASP A 362 -35.78 7.22 -3.58
C ASP A 362 -37.29 7.04 -3.77
N TYR A 363 -37.61 6.16 -4.72
CA TYR A 363 -39.01 5.87 -5.01
C TYR A 363 -39.65 5.10 -3.85
N PRO A 364 -40.85 5.51 -3.37
CA PRO A 364 -41.62 4.69 -2.44
C PRO A 364 -41.92 3.33 -3.09
N ASN A 365 -41.99 2.28 -2.29
CA ASN A 365 -42.36 0.94 -2.79
C ASN A 365 -43.66 1.03 -3.60
N PHE A 366 -43.56 0.74 -4.87
CA PHE A 366 -44.70 0.60 -5.75
C PHE A 366 -45.37 -0.75 -5.49
#